data_f7b76132a5f0a86a8aa72d6540408508
#
_entry.id   f7b76132a5f0a86a8aa72d6540408508
#
_cell.length_a   1.000
_cell.length_b   1.000
_cell.length_c   1.000
_cell.angle_alpha   90.00
_cell.angle_beta   90.00
_cell.angle_gamma   90.00
#
_symmetry.space_group_name_H-M   'P 1'
#
loop_
_entity.id
_entity.type
_entity.pdbx_description
1 polymer ?
#
loop_
_entity_poly.entity_id
_entity_poly.type
_entity_poly.pdbx_seq_one_letter_code
_entity_poly.pdbx_strand_id
1 'polypeptide(L)'
;MFGKRNGLMFTLFTLATLLALLVVNLIISGKILASIFPISYGAAVIIGGVIILSYLLLAGFNAVVKTDFFQIVIMFVLSLGVAVVLFGKTSFAPLDFDFSAGSLGNSLGFLILAGLGILVTPDTWQRVFAANDAHSLKKGLGYAGVILFILGVCITVLGLATRHAFPGILPEDALVTGFSGLLPLGLKELG
;
A
#
# COMPACT_ATOMS: atom_id res chain seq x y z
N MET A 1 11.82 -23.50 22.63
CA MET A 1 11.69 -23.87 21.20
C MET A 1 10.44 -24.70 21.01
N PHE A 2 9.60 -24.29 20.12
CA PHE A 2 8.26 -24.86 19.86
C PHE A 2 8.39 -26.18 19.11
N GLY A 3 8.40 -27.34 19.62
CA GLY A 3 8.61 -28.65 19.00
C GLY A 3 8.27 -28.78 17.50
N LYS A 4 8.76 -29.82 16.82
CA LYS A 4 8.65 -29.98 15.35
C LYS A 4 7.22 -29.84 14.81
N ARG A 5 6.21 -30.30 15.54
CA ARG A 5 4.79 -30.23 15.13
C ARG A 5 4.27 -28.79 15.10
N ASN A 6 4.59 -27.99 16.12
CA ASN A 6 4.17 -26.60 16.18
C ASN A 6 4.91 -25.75 15.15
N GLY A 7 6.20 -26.06 14.88
CA GLY A 7 6.96 -25.43 13.82
C GLY A 7 6.33 -25.68 12.43
N LEU A 8 5.90 -26.92 12.15
CA LEU A 8 5.23 -27.24 10.89
C LEU A 8 3.90 -26.48 10.74
N MET A 9 3.08 -26.47 11.78
CA MET A 9 1.81 -25.72 11.75
C MET A 9 2.04 -24.23 11.50
N PHE A 10 3.00 -23.62 12.21
CA PHE A 10 3.36 -22.22 12.01
C PHE A 10 3.80 -21.95 10.55
N THR A 11 4.65 -22.83 10.00
CA THR A 11 5.10 -22.70 8.60
C THR A 11 3.94 -22.79 7.62
N LEU A 12 3.00 -23.71 7.81
CA LEU A 12 1.82 -23.83 6.95
C LEU A 12 0.92 -22.60 7.00
N PHE A 13 0.65 -22.08 8.22
CA PHE A 13 -0.13 -20.84 8.37
C PHE A 13 0.57 -19.64 7.72
N THR A 14 1.88 -19.51 7.93
CA THR A 14 2.66 -18.44 7.31
C THR A 14 2.62 -18.54 5.79
N LEU A 15 2.80 -19.74 5.23
CA LEU A 15 2.72 -19.96 3.78
C LEU A 15 1.35 -19.62 3.23
N ALA A 16 0.26 -20.03 3.89
CA ALA A 16 -1.10 -19.69 3.49
C ALA A 16 -1.33 -18.18 3.50
N THR A 17 -0.84 -17.47 4.53
CA THR A 17 -0.94 -16.01 4.63
C THR A 17 -0.18 -15.33 3.49
N LEU A 18 1.05 -15.77 3.20
CA LEU A 18 1.85 -15.21 2.11
C LEU A 18 1.21 -15.45 0.73
N LEU A 19 0.61 -16.62 0.52
CA LEU A 19 -0.15 -16.90 -0.71
C LEU A 19 -1.38 -16.01 -0.83
N ALA A 20 -2.12 -15.80 0.26
CA ALA A 20 -3.26 -14.89 0.27
C ALA A 20 -2.85 -13.45 -0.07
N LEU A 21 -1.76 -12.96 0.51
CA LEU A 21 -1.20 -11.64 0.19
C LEU A 21 -0.74 -11.53 -1.26
N LEU A 22 -0.13 -12.59 -1.82
CA LEU A 22 0.25 -12.63 -3.22
C LEU A 22 -0.97 -12.50 -4.13
N VAL A 23 -2.05 -13.23 -3.85
CA VAL A 23 -3.31 -13.14 -4.60
C VAL A 23 -3.87 -11.73 -4.56
N VAL A 24 -3.92 -11.09 -3.39
CA VAL A 24 -4.38 -9.70 -3.25
C VAL A 24 -3.54 -8.75 -4.09
N ASN A 25 -2.21 -8.88 -4.05
CA ASN A 25 -1.32 -8.05 -4.86
C ASN A 25 -1.52 -8.25 -6.37
N LEU A 26 -1.75 -9.49 -6.82
CA LEU A 26 -2.05 -9.78 -8.23
C LEU A 26 -3.39 -9.17 -8.67
N ILE A 27 -4.42 -9.23 -7.82
CA ILE A 27 -5.73 -8.62 -8.10
C ILE A 27 -5.58 -7.11 -8.25
N ILE A 28 -4.91 -6.44 -7.32
CA ILE A 28 -4.71 -4.99 -7.33
C ILE A 28 -3.88 -4.58 -8.56
N SER A 29 -2.75 -5.26 -8.80
CA SER A 29 -1.90 -4.99 -9.97
C SER A 29 -2.65 -5.18 -11.28
N GLY A 30 -3.48 -6.23 -11.38
CA GLY A 30 -4.31 -6.48 -12.55
C GLY A 30 -5.36 -5.38 -12.78
N LYS A 31 -6.03 -4.91 -11.72
CA LYS A 31 -6.97 -3.79 -11.82
C LYS A 31 -6.28 -2.52 -12.30
N ILE A 32 -5.12 -2.18 -11.75
CA ILE A 32 -4.35 -0.98 -12.12
C ILE A 32 -3.88 -1.09 -13.57
N LEU A 33 -3.27 -2.20 -13.98
CA LEU A 33 -2.81 -2.39 -15.36
C LEU A 33 -3.97 -2.29 -16.37
N ALA A 34 -5.09 -2.95 -16.09
CA ALA A 34 -6.27 -2.91 -16.96
C ALA A 34 -6.93 -1.52 -17.01
N SER A 35 -6.73 -0.67 -16.01
CA SER A 35 -7.24 0.71 -16.04
C SER A 35 -6.36 1.65 -16.87
N ILE A 36 -5.06 1.36 -16.98
CA ILE A 36 -4.10 2.20 -17.71
C ILE A 36 -3.98 1.75 -19.18
N PHE A 37 -3.96 0.43 -19.40
CA PHE A 37 -3.77 -0.16 -20.73
C PHE A 37 -5.06 -0.78 -21.27
N PRO A 38 -5.32 -0.72 -22.58
CA PRO A 38 -6.51 -1.33 -23.18
C PRO A 38 -6.36 -2.86 -23.30
N ILE A 39 -6.16 -3.54 -22.17
CA ILE A 39 -6.01 -5.00 -22.09
C ILE A 39 -7.07 -5.59 -21.17
N SER A 40 -7.41 -6.87 -21.38
CA SER A 40 -8.35 -7.55 -20.50
C SER A 40 -7.77 -7.74 -19.11
N TYR A 41 -8.63 -7.73 -18.08
CA TYR A 41 -8.21 -7.97 -16.69
C TYR A 41 -7.39 -9.25 -16.51
N GLY A 42 -7.78 -10.35 -17.16
CA GLY A 42 -7.04 -11.62 -17.09
C GLY A 42 -5.63 -11.50 -17.67
N ALA A 43 -5.47 -10.81 -18.81
CA ALA A 43 -4.14 -10.54 -19.39
C ALA A 43 -3.31 -9.64 -18.46
N ALA A 44 -3.92 -8.61 -17.87
CA ALA A 44 -3.26 -7.70 -16.92
C ALA A 44 -2.72 -8.44 -15.69
N VAL A 45 -3.50 -9.36 -15.11
CA VAL A 45 -3.07 -10.18 -13.96
C VAL A 45 -1.88 -11.06 -14.34
N ILE A 46 -1.93 -11.71 -15.52
CA ILE A 46 -0.83 -12.57 -16.00
C ILE A 46 0.44 -11.75 -16.23
N ILE A 47 0.34 -10.63 -16.92
CA ILE A 47 1.48 -9.74 -17.20
C ILE A 47 2.08 -9.22 -15.87
N GLY A 48 1.26 -8.74 -14.96
CA GLY A 48 1.70 -8.29 -13.63
C GLY A 48 2.40 -9.40 -12.85
N GLY A 49 1.85 -10.62 -12.86
CA GLY A 49 2.45 -11.79 -12.23
C GLY A 49 3.80 -12.16 -12.83
N VAL A 50 3.92 -12.16 -14.15
CA VAL A 50 5.19 -12.43 -14.86
C VAL A 50 6.25 -11.38 -14.50
N ILE A 51 5.89 -10.11 -14.47
CA ILE A 51 6.81 -9.02 -14.08
C ILE A 51 7.29 -9.23 -12.65
N ILE A 52 6.37 -9.47 -11.71
CA ILE A 52 6.70 -9.70 -10.29
C ILE A 52 7.63 -10.90 -10.14
N LEU A 53 7.30 -12.03 -10.75
CA LEU A 53 8.12 -13.24 -10.69
C LEU A 53 9.50 -13.02 -11.31
N SER A 54 9.57 -12.33 -12.44
CA SER A 54 10.83 -12.09 -13.15
C SER A 54 11.82 -11.32 -12.29
N TYR A 55 11.41 -10.20 -11.70
CA TYR A 55 12.33 -9.44 -10.86
C TYR A 55 12.68 -10.15 -9.55
N LEU A 56 11.75 -10.92 -8.98
CA LEU A 56 11.97 -11.68 -7.75
C LEU A 56 13.01 -12.80 -7.95
N LEU A 57 12.92 -13.51 -9.07
CA LEU A 57 13.83 -14.61 -9.41
C LEU A 57 15.24 -14.10 -9.83
N LEU A 58 15.28 -12.97 -10.57
CA LEU A 58 16.54 -12.46 -11.10
C LEU A 58 17.36 -11.68 -10.06
N ALA A 59 16.70 -11.05 -9.13
CA ALA A 59 17.32 -9.98 -8.36
C ALA A 59 17.48 -10.26 -6.87
N GLY A 60 16.84 -11.28 -6.32
CA GLY A 60 16.97 -11.68 -4.92
C GLY A 60 16.57 -10.60 -3.92
N PHE A 61 16.83 -10.85 -2.63
CA PHE A 61 16.39 -9.96 -1.51
C PHE A 61 16.91 -8.51 -1.62
N ASN A 62 18.18 -8.32 -2.01
CA ASN A 62 18.76 -6.98 -2.11
C ASN A 62 18.09 -6.10 -3.15
N ALA A 63 17.61 -6.68 -4.24
CA ALA A 63 16.92 -5.90 -5.26
C ALA A 63 15.49 -5.58 -4.83
N VAL A 64 14.81 -6.50 -4.12
CA VAL A 64 13.50 -6.21 -3.54
C VAL A 64 13.59 -5.00 -2.61
N VAL A 65 14.57 -4.97 -1.69
CA VAL A 65 14.76 -3.82 -0.78
C VAL A 65 15.02 -2.51 -1.54
N LYS A 66 15.82 -2.54 -2.61
CA LYS A 66 16.07 -1.36 -3.44
C LYS A 66 14.81 -0.91 -4.19
N THR A 67 14.08 -1.85 -4.75
CA THR A 67 12.82 -1.58 -5.47
C THR A 67 11.78 -0.99 -4.52
N ASP A 68 11.63 -1.56 -3.32
CA ASP A 68 10.74 -1.03 -2.28
C ASP A 68 11.09 0.41 -1.90
N PHE A 69 12.39 0.72 -1.80
CA PHE A 69 12.84 2.09 -1.53
C PHE A 69 12.40 3.05 -2.64
N PHE A 70 12.63 2.69 -3.91
CA PHE A 70 12.18 3.52 -5.04
C PHE A 70 10.66 3.66 -5.07
N GLN A 71 9.93 2.60 -4.81
CA GLN A 71 8.46 2.63 -4.75
C GLN A 71 7.96 3.59 -3.65
N ILE A 72 8.53 3.54 -2.44
CA ILE A 72 8.17 4.46 -1.36
C ILE A 72 8.46 5.91 -1.75
N VAL A 73 9.61 6.20 -2.37
CA VAL A 73 9.96 7.55 -2.83
C VAL A 73 8.97 8.05 -3.87
N ILE A 74 8.64 7.22 -4.89
CA ILE A 74 7.69 7.56 -5.94
C ILE A 74 6.30 7.79 -5.33
N MET A 75 5.83 6.87 -4.47
CA MET A 75 4.53 7.00 -3.79
C MET A 75 4.47 8.27 -2.94
N PHE A 76 5.54 8.59 -2.23
CA PHE A 76 5.62 9.81 -1.40
C PHE A 76 5.52 11.07 -2.26
N VAL A 77 6.31 11.16 -3.34
CA VAL A 77 6.30 12.30 -4.24
C VAL A 77 4.94 12.48 -4.92
N LEU A 78 4.37 11.39 -5.44
CA LEU A 78 3.05 11.42 -6.09
C LEU A 78 1.95 11.79 -5.10
N SER A 79 1.90 11.17 -3.92
CA SER A 79 0.87 11.46 -2.92
C SER A 79 0.96 12.89 -2.40
N LEU A 80 2.17 13.38 -2.18
CA LEU A 80 2.39 14.77 -1.76
C LEU A 80 2.00 15.74 -2.89
N GLY A 81 2.39 15.46 -4.13
CA GLY A 81 2.02 16.28 -5.29
C GLY A 81 0.50 16.37 -5.47
N VAL A 82 -0.21 15.25 -5.37
CA VAL A 82 -1.67 15.23 -5.43
C VAL A 82 -2.28 15.99 -4.25
N ALA A 83 -1.78 15.80 -3.04
CA ALA A 83 -2.25 16.52 -1.87
C ALA A 83 -2.11 18.04 -2.08
N VAL A 84 -0.95 18.52 -2.54
CA VAL A 84 -0.71 19.95 -2.82
C VAL A 84 -1.68 20.49 -3.88
N VAL A 85 -1.93 19.75 -4.96
CA VAL A 85 -2.88 20.15 -6.01
C VAL A 85 -4.30 20.22 -5.46
N LEU A 86 -4.70 19.25 -4.64
CA LEU A 86 -6.02 19.24 -4.02
C LEU A 86 -6.18 20.42 -3.03
N PHE A 87 -5.18 20.69 -2.20
CA PHE A 87 -5.18 21.84 -1.30
C PHE A 87 -5.25 23.19 -2.02
N GLY A 88 -4.70 23.27 -3.24
CA GLY A 88 -4.75 24.50 -4.05
C GLY A 88 -6.05 24.71 -4.83
N LYS A 89 -6.81 23.65 -5.13
CA LYS A 89 -7.98 23.71 -6.02
C LYS A 89 -9.32 23.58 -5.32
N THR A 90 -9.39 22.91 -4.21
CA THR A 90 -10.63 22.76 -3.45
C THR A 90 -10.67 23.85 -2.41
N SER A 91 -11.69 24.73 -2.48
CA SER A 91 -12.22 25.30 -1.26
C SER A 91 -12.56 24.10 -0.39
N PHE A 92 -11.70 23.75 0.55
CA PHE A 92 -12.00 22.73 1.56
C PHE A 92 -13.20 23.28 2.36
N ALA A 93 -14.40 23.10 1.78
CA ALA A 93 -15.57 22.96 2.61
C ALA A 93 -15.19 21.92 3.65
N PRO A 94 -15.49 22.11 4.94
CA PRO A 94 -14.99 21.25 6.00
C PRO A 94 -15.18 19.82 5.53
N LEU A 95 -14.07 19.13 5.27
CA LEU A 95 -14.08 17.70 5.01
C LEU A 95 -14.86 17.17 6.19
N ASP A 96 -16.06 16.65 5.95
CA ASP A 96 -16.86 16.05 6.99
C ASP A 96 -16.08 14.86 7.53
N PHE A 97 -15.18 15.16 8.48
CA PHE A 97 -14.49 14.15 9.27
C PHE A 97 -15.52 13.56 10.23
N ASP A 98 -16.47 12.84 9.67
CA ASP A 98 -17.45 12.12 10.48
C ASP A 98 -16.78 10.86 11.05
N PHE A 99 -16.10 11.05 12.17
CA PHE A 99 -15.55 9.94 12.96
C PHE A 99 -16.65 9.10 13.61
N SER A 100 -17.92 9.51 13.54
CA SER A 100 -19.05 8.77 14.09
C SER A 100 -19.58 7.68 13.16
N ALA A 101 -19.23 7.73 11.87
CA ALA A 101 -19.69 6.78 10.86
C ALA A 101 -19.21 5.33 11.09
N GLY A 102 -18.20 5.12 11.93
CA GLY A 102 -17.74 3.80 12.37
C GLY A 102 -17.93 3.61 13.88
N SER A 103 -18.32 2.40 14.32
CA SER A 103 -18.28 2.13 15.76
C SER A 103 -16.84 2.22 16.26
N LEU A 104 -16.66 2.81 17.45
CA LEU A 104 -15.35 2.93 18.10
C LEU A 104 -14.65 1.56 18.18
N GLY A 105 -15.43 0.48 18.39
CA GLY A 105 -14.93 -0.89 18.42
C GLY A 105 -14.34 -1.34 17.09
N ASN A 106 -14.97 -1.01 15.97
CA ASN A 106 -14.44 -1.34 14.64
C ASN A 106 -13.14 -0.58 14.35
N SER A 107 -13.08 0.72 14.69
CA SER A 107 -11.89 1.53 14.49
C SER A 107 -10.71 1.05 15.35
N LEU A 108 -10.96 0.75 16.62
CA LEU A 108 -9.94 0.17 17.50
C LEU A 108 -9.53 -1.23 17.06
N GLY A 109 -10.49 -2.07 16.67
CA GLY A 109 -10.21 -3.40 16.13
C GLY A 109 -9.31 -3.35 14.90
N PHE A 110 -9.56 -2.41 13.98
CA PHE A 110 -8.74 -2.21 12.79
C PHE A 110 -7.32 -1.73 13.15
N LEU A 111 -7.19 -0.77 14.06
CA LEU A 111 -5.88 -0.28 14.53
C LEU A 111 -5.06 -1.39 15.19
N ILE A 112 -5.69 -2.20 16.05
CA ILE A 112 -5.03 -3.32 16.72
C ILE A 112 -4.61 -4.36 15.68
N LEU A 113 -5.50 -4.73 14.77
CA LEU A 113 -5.22 -5.71 13.72
C LEU A 113 -4.08 -5.24 12.81
N ALA A 114 -4.12 -3.99 12.35
CA ALA A 114 -3.10 -3.42 11.50
C ALA A 114 -1.75 -3.30 12.22
N GLY A 115 -1.74 -2.82 13.47
CA GLY A 115 -0.53 -2.69 14.29
C GLY A 115 0.11 -4.04 14.62
N LEU A 116 -0.68 -5.02 15.07
CA LEU A 116 -0.19 -6.36 15.35
C LEU A 116 0.19 -7.12 14.06
N GLY A 117 -0.51 -6.86 12.96
CA GLY A 117 -0.21 -7.45 11.66
C GLY A 117 1.23 -7.21 11.24
N ILE A 118 1.72 -5.97 11.40
CA ILE A 118 3.12 -5.62 11.08
C ILE A 118 4.11 -6.46 11.90
N LEU A 119 3.82 -6.73 13.18
CA LEU A 119 4.70 -7.51 14.05
C LEU A 119 4.70 -9.01 13.73
N VAL A 120 3.64 -9.51 13.09
CA VAL A 120 3.50 -10.94 12.77
C VAL A 120 4.01 -11.27 11.37
N THR A 121 4.16 -10.28 10.48
CA THR A 121 4.61 -10.53 9.11
C THR A 121 6.08 -10.95 9.05
N PRO A 122 6.41 -12.06 8.38
CA PRO A 122 7.79 -12.54 8.23
C PRO A 122 8.71 -11.52 7.56
N ASP A 123 8.17 -10.70 6.65
CA ASP A 123 8.88 -9.65 5.92
C ASP A 123 9.48 -8.60 6.88
N THR A 124 8.73 -8.17 7.88
CA THR A 124 9.23 -7.25 8.90
C THR A 124 10.43 -7.84 9.63
N TRP A 125 10.35 -9.09 10.04
CA TRP A 125 11.46 -9.75 10.76
C TRP A 125 12.68 -10.00 9.87
N GLN A 126 12.50 -10.34 8.59
CA GLN A 126 13.61 -10.45 7.64
C GLN A 126 14.40 -9.13 7.56
N ARG A 127 13.71 -7.99 7.50
CA ARG A 127 14.34 -6.66 7.49
C ARG A 127 15.04 -6.34 8.82
N VAL A 128 14.42 -6.69 9.94
CA VAL A 128 15.03 -6.53 11.28
C VAL A 128 16.32 -7.34 11.39
N PHE A 129 16.30 -8.60 10.96
CA PHE A 129 17.49 -9.47 11.02
C PHE A 129 18.58 -9.12 10.00
N ALA A 130 18.20 -8.45 8.90
CA ALA A 130 19.15 -7.97 7.89
C ALA A 130 19.86 -6.66 8.29
N ALA A 131 19.45 -6.02 9.38
CA ALA A 131 20.07 -4.79 9.87
C ALA A 131 21.46 -5.07 10.45
N ASN A 132 22.44 -4.22 10.10
CA ASN A 132 23.83 -4.39 10.55
C ASN A 132 24.00 -4.20 12.06
N ASP A 133 23.24 -3.30 12.66
CA ASP A 133 23.33 -2.95 14.08
C ASP A 133 22.00 -2.38 14.61
N ALA A 134 21.85 -2.39 15.94
CA ALA A 134 20.63 -1.93 16.61
C ALA A 134 20.40 -0.41 16.47
N HIS A 135 21.45 0.38 16.27
CA HIS A 135 21.33 1.83 16.12
C HIS A 135 20.76 2.18 14.75
N SER A 136 21.31 1.58 13.69
CA SER A 136 20.79 1.71 12.32
C SER A 136 19.35 1.24 12.21
N LEU A 137 19.01 0.12 12.88
CA LEU A 137 17.66 -0.39 12.93
C LEU A 137 16.68 0.62 13.57
N LYS A 138 17.01 1.17 14.74
CA LYS A 138 16.18 2.16 15.44
C LYS A 138 15.98 3.42 14.60
N LYS A 139 17.04 3.94 13.97
CA LYS A 139 16.94 5.09 13.06
C LYS A 139 16.08 4.77 11.84
N GLY A 140 16.31 3.62 11.21
CA GLY A 140 15.54 3.20 10.04
C GLY A 140 14.04 3.06 10.35
N LEU A 141 13.68 2.44 11.47
CA LEU A 141 12.29 2.33 11.92
C LEU A 141 11.68 3.71 12.24
N GLY A 142 12.45 4.62 12.85
CA GLY A 142 12.01 5.98 13.11
C GLY A 142 11.68 6.74 11.81
N TYR A 143 12.60 6.74 10.84
CA TYR A 143 12.36 7.37 9.54
C TYR A 143 11.20 6.72 8.78
N ALA A 144 11.13 5.40 8.77
CA ALA A 144 10.01 4.68 8.15
C ALA A 144 8.67 5.07 8.78
N GLY A 145 8.61 5.17 10.11
CA GLY A 145 7.40 5.59 10.82
C GLY A 145 6.94 7.00 10.42
N VAL A 146 7.86 7.95 10.33
CA VAL A 146 7.55 9.34 9.91
C VAL A 146 7.07 9.38 8.46
N ILE A 147 7.78 8.70 7.55
CA ILE A 147 7.41 8.65 6.13
C ILE A 147 6.03 8.00 5.95
N LEU A 148 5.79 6.86 6.60
CA LEU A 148 4.51 6.16 6.53
C LEU A 148 3.37 6.98 7.14
N PHE A 149 3.62 7.74 8.21
CA PHE A 149 2.62 8.63 8.79
C PHE A 149 2.22 9.73 7.80
N ILE A 150 3.20 10.41 7.20
CA ILE A 150 2.93 11.46 6.21
C ILE A 150 2.20 10.87 4.99
N LEU A 151 2.66 9.74 4.49
CA LEU A 151 2.02 9.04 3.37
C LEU A 151 0.57 8.66 3.70
N GLY A 152 0.33 8.13 4.90
CA GLY A 152 -1.00 7.78 5.39
C GLY A 152 -1.93 8.99 5.42
N VAL A 153 -1.46 10.14 5.91
CA VAL A 153 -2.23 11.40 5.88
C VAL A 153 -2.56 11.80 4.44
N CYS A 154 -1.58 11.81 3.54
CA CYS A 154 -1.80 12.17 2.13
C CYS A 154 -2.83 11.25 1.46
N ILE A 155 -2.73 9.94 1.65
CA ILE A 155 -3.67 8.96 1.08
C ILE A 155 -5.08 9.14 1.68
N THR A 156 -5.18 9.40 2.98
CA THR A 156 -6.47 9.66 3.64
C THR A 156 -7.15 10.90 3.07
N VAL A 157 -6.39 12.00 2.92
CA VAL A 157 -6.91 13.24 2.31
C VAL A 157 -7.37 12.99 0.88
N LEU A 158 -6.59 12.27 0.07
CA LEU A 158 -6.98 11.91 -1.28
C LEU A 158 -8.26 11.06 -1.30
N GLY A 159 -8.36 10.06 -0.43
CA GLY A 159 -9.54 9.21 -0.32
C GLY A 159 -10.80 9.99 0.05
N LEU A 160 -10.70 10.91 1.01
CA LEU A 160 -11.81 11.78 1.42
C LEU A 160 -12.22 12.75 0.29
N ALA A 161 -11.24 13.37 -0.38
CA ALA A 161 -11.50 14.26 -1.50
C ALA A 161 -12.17 13.51 -2.67
N THR A 162 -11.73 12.29 -2.96
CA THR A 162 -12.34 11.45 -4.00
C THR A 162 -13.77 11.07 -3.64
N ARG A 163 -14.03 10.66 -2.40
CA ARG A 163 -15.36 10.34 -1.93
C ARG A 163 -16.32 11.53 -2.02
N HIS A 164 -15.82 12.73 -1.72
CA HIS A 164 -16.60 13.96 -1.85
C HIS A 164 -16.91 14.29 -3.33
N ALA A 165 -15.93 14.15 -4.20
CA ALA A 165 -16.08 14.45 -5.64
C ALA A 165 -16.91 13.39 -6.39
N PHE A 166 -16.88 12.14 -5.95
CA PHE A 166 -17.55 10.99 -6.58
C PHE A 166 -18.36 10.21 -5.56
N PRO A 167 -19.56 10.68 -5.17
CA PRO A 167 -20.41 9.98 -4.22
C PRO A 167 -20.78 8.58 -4.73
N GLY A 168 -20.66 7.56 -3.86
CA GLY A 168 -21.01 6.17 -4.18
C GLY A 168 -19.87 5.34 -4.76
N ILE A 169 -18.64 5.90 -4.88
CA ILE A 169 -17.49 5.12 -5.29
C ILE A 169 -17.12 4.06 -4.25
N LEU A 170 -16.70 2.88 -4.72
CA LEU A 170 -16.18 1.85 -3.84
C LEU A 170 -14.85 2.29 -3.20
N PRO A 171 -14.63 2.04 -1.90
CA PRO A 171 -13.40 2.47 -1.21
C PRO A 171 -12.11 1.97 -1.90
N GLU A 172 -12.15 0.78 -2.49
CA GLU A 172 -11.03 0.16 -3.20
C GLU A 172 -10.66 0.86 -4.50
N ASP A 173 -11.62 1.55 -5.14
CA ASP A 173 -11.41 2.29 -6.39
C ASP A 173 -11.10 3.77 -6.15
N ALA A 174 -11.22 4.26 -4.91
CA ALA A 174 -11.06 5.66 -4.56
C ALA A 174 -9.68 6.21 -4.94
N LEU A 175 -8.63 5.43 -4.77
CA LEU A 175 -7.26 5.83 -5.08
C LEU A 175 -7.06 6.02 -6.58
N VAL A 176 -7.47 5.03 -7.37
CA VAL A 176 -7.35 5.06 -8.85
C VAL A 176 -8.21 6.18 -9.43
N THR A 177 -9.45 6.31 -8.97
CA THR A 177 -10.37 7.37 -9.42
C THR A 177 -9.89 8.76 -8.97
N GLY A 178 -9.32 8.88 -7.77
CA GLY A 178 -8.74 10.12 -7.28
C GLY A 178 -7.57 10.57 -8.14
N PHE A 179 -6.65 9.67 -8.46
CA PHE A 179 -5.54 9.98 -9.36
C PHE A 179 -6.01 10.32 -10.78
N SER A 180 -6.95 9.59 -11.35
CA SER A 180 -7.42 9.78 -12.72
C SER A 180 -8.40 10.95 -12.87
N GLY A 181 -9.23 11.23 -11.86
CA GLY A 181 -10.31 12.21 -11.91
C GLY A 181 -9.96 13.58 -11.36
N LEU A 182 -9.13 13.65 -10.33
CA LEU A 182 -8.79 14.90 -9.62
C LEU A 182 -7.50 15.55 -10.17
N LEU A 183 -6.65 14.78 -10.86
CA LEU A 183 -5.46 15.34 -11.50
C LEU A 183 -5.84 16.20 -12.71
N PRO A 184 -5.15 17.34 -12.95
CA PRO A 184 -5.36 18.17 -14.13
C PRO A 184 -5.17 17.36 -15.41
N LEU A 185 -6.01 17.66 -16.41
CA LEU A 185 -6.01 17.01 -17.73
C LEU A 185 -4.63 16.91 -18.41
N GLY A 186 -3.70 17.82 -18.13
CA GLY A 186 -2.33 17.79 -18.65
C GLY A 186 -1.44 16.66 -18.11
N LEU A 187 -1.84 15.97 -17.03
CA LEU A 187 -1.14 14.77 -16.52
C LEU A 187 -1.80 13.47 -17.00
N LYS A 188 -3.02 13.56 -17.57
CA LYS A 188 -3.68 12.40 -18.21
C LYS A 188 -3.02 11.99 -19.53
N GLU A 189 -2.32 12.91 -20.18
CA GLU A 189 -1.62 12.66 -21.45
C GLU A 189 -0.19 12.11 -21.26
N LEU A 190 0.27 12.01 -20.01
CA LEU A 190 1.60 11.48 -19.67
C LEU A 190 1.55 10.03 -19.11
N GLY A 191 0.35 9.42 -19.05
CA GLY A 191 0.15 8.04 -18.55
C GLY A 191 -0.19 7.05 -19.66
#